data_4d54a65fddf740706743b71a7f7455ed
#
_entry.id   4d54a65fddf740706743b71a7f7455ed
#
_cell.length_a   1.000
_cell.length_b   1.000
_cell.length_c   1.000
_cell.angle_alpha   90.00
_cell.angle_beta   90.00
_cell.angle_gamma   90.00
#
_symmetry.space_group_name_H-M   'P 1'
#
loop_
_entity.id
_entity.type
_entity.pdbx_description
1 polymer ?
#
loop_
_entity_poly.entity_id
_entity_poly.type
_entity_poly.pdbx_seq_one_letter_code
_entity_poly.pdbx_strand_id
1 'polypeptide(L)'
;MNKKNLITSLIIIVGILMITFFVRDWLVFYNCGAVEQCLVESSNYQNIAKFAVTAIMTIVVFFIGENCLCKRDRNFLQAGFAMALCADFCLKIMHNYAHVLEHRSDYTLLGICFFMVVQALFIYRHTRTSDTDKSSPWILIIPFAVMFITNALHLFRIFEGPTVPIIATYAAFLICSLVVACKIPKKGYFPAKNARNIKRGMILFFCCDVCVGISLATGEDHSVQEIVATVANNFVWYFYTPALILLGLSGYKRKE
;
A
#
# COMPACT_ATOMS: atom_id res chain seq x y z
N MET A 1 -11.65 -23.90 16.39
CA MET A 1 -11.23 -23.77 14.97
C MET A 1 -9.71 -23.78 14.91
N ASN A 2 -9.10 -24.62 14.07
CA ASN A 2 -7.64 -24.65 13.95
C ASN A 2 -7.16 -23.29 13.36
N LYS A 3 -6.05 -22.77 13.91
CA LYS A 3 -5.45 -21.47 13.48
C LYS A 3 -5.23 -21.40 11.96
N LYS A 4 -4.82 -22.51 11.33
CA LYS A 4 -4.63 -22.60 9.87
C LYS A 4 -5.97 -22.38 9.13
N ASN A 5 -7.04 -22.99 9.60
CA ASN A 5 -8.36 -22.86 8.98
C ASN A 5 -8.88 -21.41 9.13
N LEU A 6 -8.67 -20.79 10.29
CA LEU A 6 -9.04 -19.38 10.50
C LEU A 6 -8.32 -18.46 9.51
N ILE A 7 -7.01 -18.58 9.36
CA ILE A 7 -6.24 -17.77 8.41
C ILE A 7 -6.73 -18.00 6.97
N THR A 8 -6.98 -19.25 6.59
CA THR A 8 -7.50 -19.57 5.26
C THR A 8 -8.88 -18.94 5.04
N SER A 9 -9.79 -19.03 6.03
CA SER A 9 -11.11 -18.39 5.96
C SER A 9 -11.01 -16.87 5.82
N LEU A 10 -10.13 -16.23 6.58
CA LEU A 10 -9.92 -14.78 6.49
C LEU A 10 -9.40 -14.36 5.11
N ILE A 11 -8.48 -15.14 4.51
CA ILE A 11 -7.98 -14.86 3.15
C ILE A 11 -9.10 -15.06 2.10
N ILE A 12 -9.95 -16.07 2.27
CA ILE A 12 -11.10 -16.28 1.39
C ILE A 12 -12.07 -15.09 1.49
N ILE A 13 -12.37 -14.62 2.69
CA ILE A 13 -13.22 -13.43 2.91
C ILE A 13 -12.63 -12.22 2.19
N VAL A 14 -11.32 -11.99 2.33
CA VAL A 14 -10.62 -10.89 1.62
C VAL A 14 -10.75 -11.03 0.10
N GLY A 15 -10.62 -12.25 -0.43
CA GLY A 15 -10.82 -12.53 -1.86
C GLY A 15 -12.25 -12.24 -2.33
N ILE A 16 -13.26 -12.64 -1.55
CA ILE A 16 -14.67 -12.34 -1.85
C ILE A 16 -14.92 -10.83 -1.83
N LEU A 17 -14.46 -10.14 -0.78
CA LEU A 17 -14.56 -8.67 -0.69
C LEU A 17 -13.93 -8.00 -1.91
N MET A 18 -12.71 -8.41 -2.30
CA MET A 18 -12.03 -7.87 -3.48
C MET A 18 -12.88 -8.01 -4.75
N ILE A 19 -13.43 -9.20 -5.00
CA ILE A 19 -14.28 -9.42 -6.18
C ILE A 19 -15.54 -8.55 -6.11
N THR A 20 -16.15 -8.48 -4.94
CA THR A 20 -17.39 -7.72 -4.72
C THR A 20 -17.21 -6.24 -5.03
N PHE A 21 -16.19 -5.59 -4.45
CA PHE A 21 -16.02 -4.15 -4.72
C PHE A 21 -15.42 -3.89 -6.09
N PHE A 22 -14.61 -4.80 -6.67
CA PHE A 22 -14.14 -4.68 -8.04
C PHE A 22 -15.31 -4.70 -9.03
N VAL A 23 -16.20 -5.68 -8.93
CA VAL A 23 -17.40 -5.75 -9.78
C VAL A 23 -18.27 -4.50 -9.61
N ARG A 24 -18.45 -4.04 -8.36
CA ARG A 24 -19.24 -2.84 -8.07
C ARG A 24 -18.60 -1.58 -8.64
N ASP A 25 -17.30 -1.38 -8.51
CA ASP A 25 -16.59 -0.23 -9.07
C ASP A 25 -16.80 -0.14 -10.60
N TRP A 26 -16.76 -1.29 -11.30
CA TRP A 26 -17.04 -1.35 -12.73
C TRP A 26 -18.51 -1.16 -13.10
N LEU A 27 -19.43 -1.68 -12.30
CA LEU A 27 -20.87 -1.46 -12.49
C LEU A 27 -21.24 0.02 -12.30
N VAL A 28 -20.66 0.69 -11.30
CA VAL A 28 -20.84 2.12 -11.09
C VAL A 28 -20.29 2.91 -12.28
N PHE A 29 -19.08 2.59 -12.74
CA PHE A 29 -18.49 3.21 -13.92
C PHE A 29 -19.35 3.00 -15.17
N TYR A 30 -19.89 1.79 -15.39
CA TYR A 30 -20.73 1.49 -16.54
C TYR A 30 -22.05 2.27 -16.53
N ASN A 31 -22.68 2.41 -15.35
CA ASN A 31 -23.98 3.06 -15.22
C ASN A 31 -23.90 4.60 -15.16
N CYS A 32 -22.87 5.13 -14.55
CA CYS A 32 -22.73 6.55 -14.23
C CYS A 32 -21.65 7.25 -15.07
N GLY A 33 -20.81 6.51 -15.78
CA GLY A 33 -19.61 7.07 -16.40
C GLY A 33 -18.65 7.61 -15.33
N ALA A 34 -18.05 8.74 -15.62
CA ALA A 34 -17.16 9.45 -14.71
C ALA A 34 -17.89 10.59 -13.94
N VAL A 35 -19.22 10.55 -13.83
CA VAL A 35 -19.99 11.59 -13.14
C VAL A 35 -19.72 11.56 -11.64
N GLU A 36 -19.07 12.61 -11.13
CA GLU A 36 -18.58 12.73 -9.77
C GLU A 36 -19.65 12.47 -8.70
N GLN A 37 -20.85 12.99 -8.90
CA GLN A 37 -21.96 12.89 -7.94
C GLN A 37 -22.41 11.44 -7.72
N CYS A 38 -22.46 10.63 -8.76
CA CYS A 38 -22.81 9.21 -8.69
C CYS A 38 -21.70 8.38 -8.04
N LEU A 39 -20.44 8.76 -8.27
CA LEU A 39 -19.26 8.11 -7.68
C LEU A 39 -19.17 8.36 -6.18
N VAL A 40 -19.51 9.56 -5.70
CA VAL A 40 -19.46 9.94 -4.28
C VAL A 40 -20.50 9.17 -3.44
N GLU A 41 -21.73 9.08 -3.88
CA GLU A 41 -22.79 8.38 -3.14
C GLU A 41 -22.51 6.87 -2.99
N SER A 42 -21.90 6.25 -4.01
CA SER A 42 -21.56 4.82 -3.94
C SER A 42 -20.34 4.51 -3.10
N SER A 43 -19.49 5.53 -2.81
CA SER A 43 -18.13 5.32 -2.28
C SER A 43 -18.05 4.97 -0.80
N ASN A 44 -18.99 5.44 0.04
CA ASN A 44 -18.87 5.32 1.51
C ASN A 44 -18.82 3.86 1.99
N TYR A 45 -19.74 3.01 1.55
CA TYR A 45 -19.74 1.58 1.91
C TYR A 45 -18.53 0.84 1.33
N GLN A 46 -18.09 1.23 0.13
CA GLN A 46 -16.91 0.66 -0.50
C GLN A 46 -15.64 1.01 0.27
N ASN A 47 -15.50 2.23 0.77
CA ASN A 47 -14.33 2.64 1.53
C ASN A 47 -14.23 1.88 2.85
N ILE A 48 -15.35 1.61 3.53
CA ILE A 48 -15.38 0.77 4.72
C ILE A 48 -14.97 -0.67 4.37
N ALA A 49 -15.50 -1.24 3.29
CA ALA A 49 -15.14 -2.60 2.85
C ALA A 49 -13.68 -2.70 2.43
N LYS A 50 -13.15 -1.69 1.73
CA LYS A 50 -11.74 -1.57 1.36
C LYS A 50 -10.85 -1.50 2.61
N PHE A 51 -11.17 -0.65 3.57
CA PHE A 51 -10.48 -0.58 4.85
C PHE A 51 -10.52 -1.92 5.61
N ALA A 52 -11.67 -2.62 5.61
CA ALA A 52 -11.80 -3.92 6.25
C ALA A 52 -10.84 -4.97 5.67
N VAL A 53 -10.52 -4.93 4.37
CA VAL A 53 -9.50 -5.79 3.75
C VAL A 53 -8.14 -5.61 4.40
N THR A 54 -7.68 -4.37 4.57
CA THR A 54 -6.39 -4.09 5.21
C THR A 54 -6.41 -4.48 6.68
N ALA A 55 -7.53 -4.25 7.39
CA ALA A 55 -7.70 -4.67 8.77
C ALA A 55 -7.62 -6.20 8.93
N ILE A 56 -8.34 -6.95 8.09
CA ILE A 56 -8.30 -8.43 8.10
C ILE A 56 -6.88 -8.93 7.79
N MET A 57 -6.20 -8.35 6.79
CA MET A 57 -4.84 -8.76 6.45
C MET A 57 -3.84 -8.40 7.56
N THR A 58 -4.04 -7.29 8.27
CA THR A 58 -3.26 -6.95 9.47
C THR A 58 -3.46 -8.00 10.56
N ILE A 59 -4.70 -8.41 10.85
CA ILE A 59 -4.99 -9.49 11.79
C ILE A 59 -4.30 -10.81 11.36
N VAL A 60 -4.36 -11.18 10.08
CA VAL A 60 -3.68 -12.36 9.55
C VAL A 60 -2.18 -12.29 9.81
N VAL A 61 -1.55 -11.13 9.63
CA VAL A 61 -0.12 -10.92 9.89
C VAL A 61 0.21 -11.01 11.39
N PHE A 62 -0.66 -10.51 12.26
CA PHE A 62 -0.48 -10.65 13.71
C PHE A 62 -0.62 -12.10 14.18
N PHE A 63 -1.37 -12.92 13.46
CA PHE A 63 -1.45 -14.37 13.72
C PHE A 63 -0.22 -15.19 13.31
N ILE A 64 0.82 -14.60 12.73
CA ILE A 64 2.07 -15.33 12.41
C ILE A 64 2.64 -16.00 13.67
N GLY A 65 2.73 -15.27 14.79
CA GLY A 65 3.19 -15.80 16.06
C GLY A 65 4.57 -16.48 15.95
N GLU A 66 4.67 -17.73 16.41
CA GLU A 66 5.90 -18.53 16.35
C GLU A 66 6.20 -19.13 14.96
N ASN A 67 5.20 -19.13 14.04
CA ASN A 67 5.38 -19.59 12.67
C ASN A 67 6.10 -18.56 11.79
N CYS A 68 6.92 -17.69 12.38
CA CYS A 68 7.71 -16.69 11.69
C CYS A 68 9.06 -17.26 11.21
N LEU A 69 9.65 -16.59 10.23
CA LEU A 69 11.01 -16.87 9.80
C LEU A 69 12.02 -16.53 10.92
N CYS A 70 11.84 -15.36 11.54
CA CYS A 70 12.49 -14.96 12.78
C CYS A 70 11.68 -13.85 13.45
N LYS A 71 11.92 -13.60 14.75
CA LYS A 71 11.19 -12.57 15.52
C LYS A 71 11.31 -11.17 14.91
N ARG A 72 12.51 -10.81 14.43
CA ARG A 72 12.74 -9.51 13.79
C ARG A 72 11.95 -9.34 12.49
N ASP A 73 11.97 -10.35 11.60
CA ASP A 73 11.21 -10.32 10.35
C ASP A 73 9.71 -10.14 10.60
N ARG A 74 9.18 -10.88 11.58
CA ARG A 74 7.79 -10.76 12.03
C ARG A 74 7.47 -9.34 12.51
N ASN A 75 8.31 -8.79 13.39
CA ASN A 75 8.06 -7.48 14.00
C ASN A 75 8.03 -6.36 12.93
N PHE A 76 8.95 -6.37 11.97
CA PHE A 76 8.93 -5.41 10.86
C PHE A 76 7.72 -5.60 9.94
N LEU A 77 7.32 -6.84 9.68
CA LEU A 77 6.13 -7.10 8.89
C LEU A 77 4.87 -6.63 9.60
N GLN A 78 4.74 -6.92 10.90
CA GLN A 78 3.60 -6.48 11.72
C GLN A 78 3.55 -4.95 11.82
N ALA A 79 4.69 -4.29 12.07
CA ALA A 79 4.77 -2.83 12.08
C ALA A 79 4.39 -2.24 10.72
N GLY A 80 4.87 -2.81 9.60
CA GLY A 80 4.49 -2.38 8.26
C GLY A 80 2.99 -2.47 8.01
N PHE A 81 2.35 -3.58 8.39
CA PHE A 81 0.90 -3.74 8.25
C PHE A 81 0.10 -2.83 9.19
N ALA A 82 0.59 -2.59 10.42
CA ALA A 82 -0.03 -1.63 11.33
C ALA A 82 0.01 -0.19 10.74
N MET A 83 1.15 0.21 10.17
CA MET A 83 1.26 1.52 9.51
C MET A 83 0.40 1.60 8.23
N ALA A 84 0.29 0.51 7.45
CA ALA A 84 -0.60 0.45 6.30
C ALA A 84 -2.07 0.59 6.73
N LEU A 85 -2.46 -0.02 7.85
CA LEU A 85 -3.79 0.14 8.42
C LEU A 85 -4.06 1.60 8.83
N CYS A 86 -3.09 2.28 9.46
CA CYS A 86 -3.19 3.71 9.78
C CYS A 86 -3.32 4.56 8.50
N ALA A 87 -2.54 4.25 7.46
CA ALA A 87 -2.61 4.93 6.17
C ALA A 87 -4.01 4.80 5.55
N ASP A 88 -4.52 3.57 5.46
CA ASP A 88 -5.85 3.31 4.91
C ASP A 88 -6.97 3.89 5.77
N PHE A 89 -6.79 3.95 7.09
CA PHE A 89 -7.72 4.67 7.97
C PHE A 89 -7.79 6.16 7.60
N CYS A 90 -6.66 6.81 7.40
CA CYS A 90 -6.63 8.21 6.95
C CYS A 90 -7.26 8.37 5.57
N LEU A 91 -6.91 7.51 4.60
CA LEU A 91 -7.32 7.65 3.21
C LEU A 91 -8.76 7.18 2.94
N LYS A 92 -9.29 6.22 3.70
CA LYS A 92 -10.60 5.63 3.42
C LYS A 92 -11.67 6.02 4.43
N ILE A 93 -11.29 6.25 5.68
CA ILE A 93 -12.24 6.60 6.75
C ILE A 93 -12.20 8.11 7.00
N MET A 94 -11.06 8.65 7.47
CA MET A 94 -10.98 10.06 7.85
C MET A 94 -11.21 11.00 6.67
N HIS A 95 -10.65 10.70 5.49
CA HIS A 95 -10.86 11.47 4.29
C HIS A 95 -12.36 11.60 3.90
N ASN A 96 -13.16 10.57 4.10
CA ASN A 96 -14.60 10.62 3.82
C ASN A 96 -15.39 11.41 4.86
N TYR A 97 -15.02 11.29 6.15
CA TYR A 97 -15.66 12.07 7.21
C TYR A 97 -15.20 13.53 7.23
N ALA A 98 -14.00 13.81 6.74
CA ALA A 98 -13.47 15.18 6.66
C ALA A 98 -14.19 16.06 5.61
N HIS A 99 -15.03 15.48 4.75
CA HIS A 99 -15.98 16.25 3.94
C HIS A 99 -16.91 17.13 4.80
N VAL A 100 -17.15 16.70 6.03
CA VAL A 100 -17.93 17.47 7.03
C VAL A 100 -17.06 18.52 7.73
N LEU A 101 -15.72 18.40 7.66
CA LEU A 101 -14.77 19.13 8.52
C LEU A 101 -13.77 20.03 7.75
N GLU A 102 -13.94 20.26 6.45
CA GLU A 102 -13.08 21.16 5.60
C GLU A 102 -11.58 20.80 5.53
N HIS A 103 -11.12 19.65 6.09
CA HIS A 103 -9.70 19.27 6.18
C HIS A 103 -9.31 18.02 5.36
N ARG A 104 -9.96 17.82 4.22
CA ARG A 104 -9.81 16.59 3.41
C ARG A 104 -8.39 16.34 2.90
N SER A 105 -7.70 17.38 2.44
CA SER A 105 -6.34 17.28 1.90
C SER A 105 -5.31 16.82 2.93
N ASP A 106 -5.47 17.22 4.19
CA ASP A 106 -4.52 16.95 5.25
C ASP A 106 -4.48 15.44 5.58
N TYR A 107 -5.64 14.77 5.58
CA TYR A 107 -5.71 13.32 5.81
C TYR A 107 -5.13 12.52 4.65
N THR A 108 -5.21 13.01 3.42
CA THR A 108 -4.54 12.38 2.27
C THR A 108 -3.03 12.42 2.43
N LEU A 109 -2.48 13.59 2.74
CA LEU A 109 -1.04 13.75 2.96
C LEU A 109 -0.55 12.92 4.16
N LEU A 110 -1.33 12.88 5.25
CA LEU A 110 -1.03 12.06 6.41
C LEU A 110 -1.00 10.56 6.06
N GLY A 111 -1.96 10.09 5.27
CA GLY A 111 -1.99 8.72 4.78
C GLY A 111 -0.76 8.36 3.94
N ILE A 112 -0.32 9.27 3.06
CA ILE A 112 0.91 9.11 2.28
C ILE A 112 2.14 9.04 3.21
N CYS A 113 2.20 9.86 4.26
CA CYS A 113 3.27 9.81 5.26
C CYS A 113 3.33 8.45 5.97
N PHE A 114 2.18 7.86 6.34
CA PHE A 114 2.16 6.51 6.88
C PHE A 114 2.65 5.47 5.88
N PHE A 115 2.29 5.59 4.59
CA PHE A 115 2.84 4.71 3.56
C PHE A 115 4.34 4.89 3.33
N MET A 116 4.92 6.08 3.50
CA MET A 116 6.38 6.25 3.52
C MET A 116 7.03 5.41 4.62
N VAL A 117 6.42 5.38 5.82
CA VAL A 117 6.90 4.54 6.92
C VAL A 117 6.77 3.05 6.57
N VAL A 118 5.68 2.63 5.93
CA VAL A 118 5.52 1.24 5.43
C VAL A 118 6.67 0.86 4.50
N GLN A 119 6.98 1.71 3.52
CA GLN A 119 8.06 1.44 2.57
C GLN A 119 9.44 1.40 3.24
N ALA A 120 9.70 2.30 4.19
CA ALA A 120 10.94 2.29 4.97
C ALA A 120 11.09 0.99 5.78
N LEU A 121 10.02 0.52 6.45
CA LEU A 121 10.00 -0.73 7.20
C LEU A 121 10.22 -1.94 6.28
N PHE A 122 9.63 -1.94 5.09
CA PHE A 122 9.84 -3.00 4.11
C PHE A 122 11.25 -2.97 3.52
N ILE A 123 11.81 -1.81 3.21
CA ILE A 123 13.22 -1.69 2.82
C ILE A 123 14.11 -2.28 3.90
N TYR A 124 13.91 -1.91 5.15
CA TYR A 124 14.71 -2.39 6.28
C TYR A 124 14.57 -3.91 6.47
N ARG A 125 13.35 -4.44 6.37
CA ARG A 125 13.07 -5.88 6.39
C ARG A 125 13.79 -6.61 5.25
N HIS A 126 13.76 -6.07 4.05
CA HIS A 126 14.21 -6.72 2.82
C HIS A 126 15.71 -6.57 2.54
N THR A 127 16.39 -5.61 3.18
CA THR A 127 17.86 -5.42 3.06
C THR A 127 18.68 -6.34 3.96
N ARG A 128 18.04 -7.20 4.73
CA ARG A 128 18.70 -8.15 5.60
C ARG A 128 19.57 -9.15 4.82
N THR A 129 20.68 -9.56 5.41
CA THR A 129 21.60 -10.59 4.90
C THR A 129 21.56 -11.83 5.78
N SER A 130 21.85 -13.02 5.21
CA SER A 130 21.74 -14.31 5.89
C SER A 130 22.69 -14.50 7.07
N ASP A 131 23.87 -13.88 7.02
CA ASP A 131 24.96 -14.21 7.94
C ASP A 131 24.97 -13.37 9.22
N THR A 132 24.31 -12.26 9.22
CA THR A 132 24.18 -11.41 10.41
C THR A 132 22.78 -10.86 10.45
N ASP A 133 22.12 -10.89 11.58
CA ASP A 133 20.80 -10.22 11.76
C ASP A 133 20.87 -8.70 11.46
N LYS A 134 21.91 -8.25 10.77
CA LYS A 134 22.17 -6.87 10.37
C LYS A 134 21.51 -6.59 9.03
N SER A 135 20.77 -5.51 8.95
CA SER A 135 20.32 -4.92 7.69
C SER A 135 21.37 -3.90 7.23
N SER A 136 21.56 -3.82 5.91
CA SER A 136 22.37 -2.76 5.30
C SER A 136 21.46 -1.85 4.48
N PRO A 137 20.75 -0.91 5.11
CA PRO A 137 19.69 -0.12 4.47
C PRO A 137 20.26 1.11 3.73
N TRP A 138 21.47 1.03 3.18
CA TRP A 138 22.10 2.14 2.45
C TRP A 138 21.22 2.76 1.37
N ILE A 139 20.33 1.95 0.79
CA ILE A 139 19.38 2.44 -0.21
C ILE A 139 18.40 3.50 0.35
N LEU A 140 18.22 3.57 1.67
CA LEU A 140 17.42 4.60 2.32
C LEU A 140 18.01 6.01 2.19
N ILE A 141 19.30 6.11 1.89
CA ILE A 141 19.93 7.42 1.61
C ILE A 141 19.22 8.11 0.43
N ILE A 142 18.78 7.35 -0.58
CA ILE A 142 18.13 7.90 -1.78
C ILE A 142 16.83 8.65 -1.43
N PRO A 143 15.81 8.02 -0.79
CA PRO A 143 14.58 8.75 -0.47
C PRO A 143 14.80 9.87 0.54
N PHE A 144 15.74 9.76 1.48
CA PHE A 144 16.08 10.87 2.37
C PHE A 144 16.76 12.02 1.64
N ALA A 145 17.62 11.74 0.66
CA ALA A 145 18.20 12.78 -0.19
C ALA A 145 17.14 13.48 -1.04
N VAL A 146 16.19 12.73 -1.64
CA VAL A 146 15.04 13.30 -2.36
C VAL A 146 14.21 14.17 -1.42
N MET A 147 13.89 13.69 -0.21
CA MET A 147 13.18 14.45 0.79
C MET A 147 13.88 15.77 1.11
N PHE A 148 15.19 15.74 1.34
CA PHE A 148 15.98 16.94 1.64
C PHE A 148 15.96 17.93 0.47
N ILE A 149 16.24 17.45 -0.75
CA ILE A 149 16.29 18.27 -1.96
C ILE A 149 14.92 18.90 -2.24
N THR A 150 13.85 18.13 -2.22
CA THR A 150 12.50 18.64 -2.55
C THR A 150 11.98 19.63 -1.50
N ASN A 151 12.30 19.42 -0.22
CA ASN A 151 11.98 20.40 0.83
C ASN A 151 12.83 21.68 0.71
N ALA A 152 14.12 21.55 0.34
CA ALA A 152 14.93 22.73 0.06
C ALA A 152 14.35 23.54 -1.11
N LEU A 153 13.98 22.88 -2.22
CA LEU A 153 13.34 23.54 -3.36
C LEU A 153 12.00 24.19 -2.98
N HIS A 154 11.24 23.58 -2.09
CA HIS A 154 10.01 24.18 -1.56
C HIS A 154 10.29 25.43 -0.73
N LEU A 155 11.34 25.43 0.10
CA LEU A 155 11.77 26.64 0.83
C LEU A 155 12.18 27.79 -0.10
N PHE A 156 12.77 27.48 -1.26
CA PHE A 156 13.06 28.46 -2.32
C PHE A 156 11.83 28.83 -3.17
N ARG A 157 10.61 28.40 -2.78
CA ARG A 157 9.33 28.67 -3.46
C ARG A 157 9.27 28.17 -4.92
N ILE A 158 10.04 27.12 -5.25
CA ILE A 158 9.96 26.47 -6.56
C ILE A 158 8.68 25.61 -6.66
N PHE A 159 8.19 25.11 -5.52
CA PHE A 159 6.93 24.35 -5.43
C PHE A 159 5.95 25.07 -4.52
N GLU A 160 4.70 25.18 -4.96
CA GLU A 160 3.58 25.67 -4.15
C GLU A 160 3.06 24.53 -3.25
N GLY A 161 3.17 24.73 -1.93
CA GLY A 161 2.70 23.77 -0.92
C GLY A 161 3.53 22.50 -0.73
N PRO A 162 3.19 21.70 0.28
CA PRO A 162 3.97 20.51 0.68
C PRO A 162 3.68 19.27 -0.16
N THR A 163 2.69 19.30 -1.04
CA THR A 163 2.21 18.11 -1.77
C THR A 163 3.28 17.51 -2.67
N VAL A 164 3.98 18.32 -3.47
CA VAL A 164 5.02 17.85 -4.39
C VAL A 164 6.20 17.23 -3.65
N PRO A 165 6.79 17.85 -2.62
CA PRO A 165 7.84 17.23 -1.79
C PRO A 165 7.42 15.89 -1.18
N ILE A 166 6.21 15.80 -0.65
CA ILE A 166 5.69 14.57 -0.02
C ILE A 166 5.52 13.46 -1.06
N ILE A 167 4.89 13.73 -2.19
CA ILE A 167 4.67 12.74 -3.26
C ILE A 167 6.00 12.26 -3.85
N ALA A 168 6.93 13.18 -4.14
CA ALA A 168 8.24 12.83 -4.69
C ALA A 168 9.05 11.96 -3.71
N THR A 169 9.02 12.30 -2.42
CA THR A 169 9.67 11.51 -1.37
C THR A 169 9.04 10.12 -1.27
N TYR A 170 7.73 10.03 -1.28
CA TYR A 170 7.01 8.76 -1.27
C TYR A 170 7.38 7.89 -2.48
N ALA A 171 7.37 8.45 -3.68
CA ALA A 171 7.76 7.76 -4.91
C ALA A 171 9.19 7.20 -4.82
N ALA A 172 10.13 7.96 -4.25
CA ALA A 172 11.49 7.48 -4.03
C ALA A 172 11.56 6.29 -3.05
N PHE A 173 10.82 6.34 -1.93
CA PHE A 173 10.69 5.20 -1.00
C PHE A 173 10.11 3.98 -1.69
N LEU A 174 9.05 4.14 -2.47
CA LEU A 174 8.36 3.08 -3.19
C LEU A 174 9.29 2.39 -4.21
N ILE A 175 9.99 3.18 -5.03
CA ILE A 175 10.94 2.67 -6.02
C ILE A 175 12.09 1.92 -5.33
N CYS A 176 12.66 2.47 -4.26
CA CYS A 176 13.73 1.82 -3.50
C CYS A 176 13.25 0.48 -2.90
N SER A 177 12.03 0.45 -2.35
CA SER A 177 11.42 -0.76 -1.78
C SER A 177 11.22 -1.84 -2.85
N LEU A 178 10.73 -1.46 -4.03
CA LEU A 178 10.57 -2.36 -5.18
C LEU A 178 11.93 -2.94 -5.64
N VAL A 179 12.94 -2.09 -5.81
CA VAL A 179 14.28 -2.51 -6.23
C VAL A 179 14.88 -3.53 -5.25
N VAL A 180 14.74 -3.27 -3.95
CA VAL A 180 15.21 -4.20 -2.91
C VAL A 180 14.45 -5.52 -2.99
N ALA A 181 13.12 -5.48 -3.10
CA ALA A 181 12.28 -6.68 -3.17
C ALA A 181 12.60 -7.55 -4.41
N CYS A 182 12.88 -6.92 -5.55
CA CYS A 182 13.28 -7.63 -6.76
C CYS A 182 14.63 -8.38 -6.62
N LYS A 183 15.51 -7.93 -5.73
CA LYS A 183 16.82 -8.55 -5.45
C LYS A 183 16.75 -9.70 -4.44
N ILE A 184 15.66 -9.80 -3.64
CA ILE A 184 15.52 -10.81 -2.57
C ILE A 184 15.68 -12.25 -3.05
N PRO A 185 15.10 -12.71 -4.18
CA PRO A 185 15.25 -14.09 -4.62
C PRO A 185 16.70 -14.52 -4.85
N LYS A 186 17.60 -13.55 -5.12
CA LYS A 186 19.04 -13.81 -5.33
C LYS A 186 19.85 -13.80 -4.04
N LYS A 187 19.29 -13.29 -2.92
CA LYS A 187 20.01 -13.13 -1.64
C LYS A 187 20.01 -14.38 -0.75
N GLY A 188 19.13 -15.37 -1.01
CA GLY A 188 19.07 -16.63 -0.27
C GLY A 188 18.57 -16.57 1.18
N TYR A 189 18.34 -15.37 1.73
CA TYR A 189 17.90 -15.22 3.13
C TYR A 189 16.45 -15.69 3.37
N PHE A 190 15.56 -15.38 2.43
CA PHE A 190 14.17 -15.84 2.49
C PHE A 190 14.03 -17.17 1.77
N PRO A 191 13.23 -18.13 2.31
CA PRO A 191 12.84 -19.32 1.56
C PRO A 191 12.29 -18.94 0.18
N ALA A 192 12.57 -19.73 -0.84
CA ALA A 192 12.29 -19.39 -2.24
C ALA A 192 10.84 -18.93 -2.51
N LYS A 193 9.87 -19.55 -1.82
CA LYS A 193 8.45 -19.19 -1.94
C LYS A 193 8.14 -17.84 -1.28
N ASN A 194 8.73 -17.56 -0.10
CA ASN A 194 8.58 -16.29 0.60
C ASN A 194 9.24 -15.16 -0.20
N ALA A 195 10.43 -15.39 -0.74
CA ALA A 195 11.14 -14.46 -1.62
C ALA A 195 10.30 -14.10 -2.86
N ARG A 196 9.66 -15.09 -3.49
CA ARG A 196 8.75 -14.86 -4.62
C ARG A 196 7.51 -14.07 -4.22
N ASN A 197 6.93 -14.37 -3.06
CA ASN A 197 5.78 -13.64 -2.53
C ASN A 197 6.13 -12.18 -2.27
N ILE A 198 7.29 -11.90 -1.65
CA ILE A 198 7.76 -10.53 -1.43
C ILE A 198 7.91 -9.80 -2.77
N LYS A 199 8.65 -10.39 -3.73
CA LYS A 199 8.85 -9.77 -5.04
C LYS A 199 7.53 -9.46 -5.74
N ARG A 200 6.64 -10.45 -5.85
CA ARG A 200 5.35 -10.28 -6.53
C ARG A 200 4.44 -9.30 -5.78
N GLY A 201 4.39 -9.38 -4.46
CA GLY A 201 3.63 -8.47 -3.63
C GLY A 201 4.07 -7.02 -3.80
N MET A 202 5.39 -6.76 -3.84
CA MET A 202 5.91 -5.41 -4.05
C MET A 202 5.69 -4.89 -5.47
N ILE A 203 5.73 -5.76 -6.50
CA ILE A 203 5.38 -5.37 -7.87
C ILE A 203 3.90 -4.94 -7.92
N LEU A 204 3.00 -5.73 -7.34
CA LEU A 204 1.57 -5.39 -7.31
C LEU A 204 1.30 -4.13 -6.48
N PHE A 205 2.02 -3.94 -5.37
CA PHE A 205 1.94 -2.72 -4.57
C PHE A 205 2.36 -1.50 -5.40
N PHE A 206 3.47 -1.61 -6.14
CA PHE A 206 3.92 -0.55 -7.04
C PHE A 206 2.89 -0.25 -8.13
N CYS A 207 2.29 -1.27 -8.77
CA CYS A 207 1.22 -1.08 -9.75
C CYS A 207 0.01 -0.36 -9.16
N CYS A 208 -0.37 -0.71 -7.92
CA CYS A 208 -1.41 -0.01 -7.17
C CYS A 208 -1.11 1.48 -7.06
N ASP A 209 0.10 1.83 -6.63
CA ASP A 209 0.48 3.23 -6.39
C ASP A 209 0.63 4.03 -7.69
N VAL A 210 1.05 3.38 -8.78
CA VAL A 210 1.00 3.99 -10.13
C VAL A 210 -0.44 4.32 -10.50
N CYS A 211 -1.39 3.42 -10.24
CA CYS A 211 -2.82 3.69 -10.46
C CYS A 211 -3.33 4.86 -9.59
N VAL A 212 -2.92 4.94 -8.33
CA VAL A 212 -3.21 6.08 -7.45
C VAL A 212 -2.62 7.37 -8.03
N GLY A 213 -1.35 7.34 -8.45
CA GLY A 213 -0.68 8.49 -9.04
C GLY A 213 -1.40 9.00 -10.31
N ILE A 214 -1.82 8.09 -11.20
CA ILE A 214 -2.60 8.45 -12.40
C ILE A 214 -3.95 9.05 -12.00
N SER A 215 -4.65 8.46 -11.03
CA SER A 215 -5.96 8.96 -10.60
C SER A 215 -5.90 10.34 -9.94
N LEU A 216 -4.75 10.73 -9.38
CA LEU A 216 -4.55 12.05 -8.75
C LEU A 216 -3.97 13.11 -9.72
N ALA A 217 -3.30 12.69 -10.79
CA ALA A 217 -2.61 13.59 -11.73
C ALA A 217 -3.54 14.21 -12.77
N THR A 218 -4.78 13.76 -12.85
CA THR A 218 -5.76 14.27 -13.83
C THR A 218 -6.35 15.57 -13.33
N GLY A 219 -5.96 16.67 -13.98
CA GLY A 219 -6.51 17.99 -13.71
C GLY A 219 -7.92 18.20 -14.31
N GLU A 220 -8.45 19.38 -14.13
CA GLU A 220 -9.85 19.79 -14.37
C GLU A 220 -10.38 19.75 -15.82
N ASP A 221 -9.66 19.19 -16.80
CA ASP A 221 -10.09 19.10 -18.20
C ASP A 221 -10.88 17.83 -18.53
N HIS A 222 -12.09 18.03 -18.65
CA HIS A 222 -13.37 17.32 -18.52
C HIS A 222 -13.72 16.15 -19.44
N SER A 223 -12.86 15.36 -20.10
CA SER A 223 -13.45 14.21 -20.85
C SER A 223 -12.63 12.93 -20.83
N VAL A 224 -11.43 12.95 -21.36
CA VAL A 224 -10.60 11.71 -21.47
C VAL A 224 -9.82 11.47 -20.18
N GLN A 225 -9.36 12.54 -19.55
CA GLN A 225 -8.54 12.46 -18.33
C GLN A 225 -9.35 11.93 -17.14
N GLU A 226 -10.60 12.32 -17.01
CA GLU A 226 -11.52 11.84 -15.97
C GLU A 226 -11.84 10.34 -16.12
N ILE A 227 -12.04 9.87 -17.34
CA ILE A 227 -12.18 8.44 -17.62
C ILE A 227 -10.92 7.68 -17.22
N VAL A 228 -9.74 8.16 -17.60
CA VAL A 228 -8.47 7.53 -17.26
C VAL A 228 -8.27 7.49 -15.76
N ALA A 229 -8.58 8.58 -15.02
CA ALA A 229 -8.52 8.63 -13.58
C ALA A 229 -9.42 7.59 -12.91
N THR A 230 -10.68 7.52 -13.36
CA THR A 230 -11.66 6.59 -12.80
C THR A 230 -11.26 5.13 -13.08
N VAL A 231 -10.84 4.83 -14.30
CA VAL A 231 -10.33 3.50 -14.66
C VAL A 231 -9.10 3.13 -13.81
N ALA A 232 -8.15 4.04 -13.65
CA ALA A 232 -6.98 3.82 -12.80
C ALA A 232 -7.39 3.56 -11.34
N ASN A 233 -8.31 4.37 -10.79
CA ASN A 233 -8.81 4.19 -9.44
C ASN A 233 -9.48 2.81 -9.22
N ASN A 234 -10.23 2.30 -10.23
CA ASN A 234 -10.85 0.99 -10.17
C ASN A 234 -9.82 -0.15 -10.09
N PHE A 235 -8.62 0.03 -10.66
CA PHE A 235 -7.55 -0.96 -10.58
C PHE A 235 -6.73 -0.90 -9.28
N VAL A 236 -6.79 0.18 -8.50
CA VAL A 236 -6.04 0.33 -7.24
C VAL A 236 -6.19 -0.91 -6.35
N TRP A 237 -7.43 -1.29 -6.04
CA TRP A 237 -7.71 -2.40 -5.12
C TRP A 237 -7.53 -3.77 -5.76
N TYR A 238 -7.61 -3.87 -7.06
CA TYR A 238 -7.26 -5.08 -7.81
C TYR A 238 -5.78 -5.45 -7.64
N PHE A 239 -4.90 -4.45 -7.56
CA PHE A 239 -3.48 -4.67 -7.29
C PHE A 239 -3.15 -4.69 -5.79
N TYR A 240 -3.77 -3.82 -4.99
CA TYR A 240 -3.45 -3.68 -3.58
C TYR A 240 -3.81 -4.90 -2.75
N THR A 241 -5.01 -5.47 -2.94
CA THR A 241 -5.47 -6.63 -2.16
C THR A 241 -4.55 -7.85 -2.33
N PRO A 242 -4.22 -8.32 -3.54
CA PRO A 242 -3.27 -9.44 -3.67
C PRO A 242 -1.85 -9.06 -3.25
N ALA A 243 -1.44 -7.78 -3.31
CA ALA A 243 -0.18 -7.34 -2.73
C ALA A 243 -0.14 -7.59 -1.22
N LEU A 244 -1.18 -7.16 -0.49
CA LEU A 244 -1.31 -7.40 0.95
C LEU A 244 -1.30 -8.90 1.29
N ILE A 245 -2.02 -9.74 0.52
CA ILE A 245 -2.04 -11.19 0.73
C ILE A 245 -0.64 -11.77 0.56
N LEU A 246 0.06 -11.46 -0.53
CA LEU A 246 1.39 -12.00 -0.81
C LEU A 246 2.43 -11.53 0.21
N LEU A 247 2.42 -10.24 0.55
CA LEU A 247 3.31 -9.67 1.56
C LEU A 247 3.02 -10.24 2.94
N GLY A 248 1.76 -10.35 3.35
CA GLY A 248 1.38 -10.96 4.63
C GLY A 248 1.81 -12.42 4.72
N LEU A 249 1.55 -13.22 3.68
CA LEU A 249 1.94 -14.62 3.62
C LEU A 249 3.46 -14.82 3.54
N SER A 250 4.23 -13.80 3.16
CA SER A 250 5.69 -13.87 3.10
C SER A 250 6.36 -13.98 4.48
N GLY A 251 5.65 -13.68 5.56
CA GLY A 251 6.17 -13.79 6.93
C GLY A 251 6.04 -15.19 7.54
N TYR A 252 5.24 -16.08 6.94
CA TYR A 252 5.01 -17.40 7.48
C TYR A 252 6.14 -18.38 7.11
N LYS A 253 6.71 -19.05 8.14
CA LYS A 253 7.59 -20.21 7.94
C LYS A 253 6.74 -21.35 7.39
N ARG A 254 7.07 -21.84 6.22
CA ARG A 254 6.43 -23.04 5.66
C ARG A 254 7.28 -24.25 5.99
N LYS A 255 6.62 -25.35 6.36
CA LYS A 255 7.27 -26.67 6.36
C LYS A 255 7.52 -27.02 4.89
N GLU A 256 8.77 -27.22 4.52
CA GLU A 256 9.17 -27.85 3.26
C GLU A 256 8.72 -29.29 3.25
#